data_c55f12cdf3816d1ee9660e0f9ab1225f
#
_entry.id   c55f12cdf3816d1ee9660e0f9ab1225f
#
_cell.length_a   1.000
_cell.length_b   1.000
_cell.length_c   1.000
_cell.angle_alpha   90.00
_cell.angle_beta   90.00
_cell.angle_gamma   90.00
#
_symmetry.space_group_name_H-M   'P 1'
#
loop_
_entity.id
_entity.type
_entity.pdbx_description
1 polymer ?
#
loop_
_entity_poly.entity_id
_entity_poly.type
_entity_poly.pdbx_seq_one_letter_code
_entity_poly.pdbx_strand_id
1 'polypeptide(L)'
;MKPKKLWPSLCAGALLLGGTAPAQTVGSDSWAATDALGRKVRDYKEAGAKKPDKFVAMFYWTWHQGNDDTTYRVKNITEIVRQHPEAMKDYHHPAWGTKQPGFFFWEQPLLGYYKTTDPWVLRKHAEMLADAGVDAVFFDCTNGSLTWQDSYEALLKTWDQAQKDGVNVPKIAFMLPFGPAPHSLVSLRQLYNDLYKPGRYENLWFVWKGKPCIMAYPDNLTDSPTDRAIADFFTFRPGQPDYVDGPTRNDQWGWLEVYPQHGYVKSPDGDFEQVAVGIAQNTSPDRKGHCGAFNVKDAYGRNFSVRNGFDPRVDGYLYGWNFDEQWERAYELDPELVFVTGWNEFIAGQWLPKDSWNGDPFSFVDQYNWNCSRDIEPNAGWGDRGDVYYLQLVDKVRKFKGMDAPEKPSAPKTIRIGRADGWNDVAPYYRHYRGNTMHRDHRGRYSEYYVNNTGRNDIVG
;
A
#
# COMPACT_ATOMS: atom_id res chain seq x y z
N MET A 1 26.70 78.91 12.95
CA MET A 1 25.34 78.44 12.74
C MET A 1 25.44 77.16 11.95
N LYS A 2 25.09 76.02 12.60
CA LYS A 2 25.05 74.68 11.93
C LYS A 2 23.60 74.33 11.50
N PRO A 3 23.40 73.78 10.33
CA PRO A 3 22.04 73.42 9.89
C PRO A 3 21.60 72.09 10.54
N LYS A 4 20.33 72.10 10.98
CA LYS A 4 19.60 70.90 11.51
C LYS A 4 19.27 69.92 10.37
N LYS A 5 19.66 68.66 10.52
CA LYS A 5 19.23 67.57 9.66
C LYS A 5 17.82 67.08 10.10
N LEU A 6 16.85 67.18 9.20
CA LEU A 6 15.57 66.52 9.30
C LEU A 6 15.74 65.03 8.89
N TRP A 7 15.30 64.15 9.75
CA TRP A 7 15.10 62.71 9.42
C TRP A 7 13.67 62.48 8.93
N PRO A 8 13.50 61.74 7.83
CA PRO A 8 12.14 61.29 7.47
C PRO A 8 11.77 60.06 8.27
N SER A 9 10.59 60.09 8.88
CA SER A 9 9.91 58.96 9.53
C SER A 9 9.51 57.95 8.47
N LEU A 10 10.14 56.77 8.47
CA LEU A 10 9.63 55.62 7.75
C LEU A 10 8.49 55.00 8.54
N CYS A 11 7.26 55.14 8.04
CA CYS A 11 6.13 54.29 8.44
C CYS A 11 6.36 52.90 7.89
N ALA A 12 6.79 51.96 8.75
CA ALA A 12 6.80 50.55 8.44
C ALA A 12 5.35 50.00 8.47
N GLY A 13 4.75 49.90 7.30
CA GLY A 13 3.49 49.13 7.13
C GLY A 13 3.78 47.65 7.36
N ALA A 14 3.33 47.11 8.48
CA ALA A 14 3.33 45.68 8.71
C ALA A 14 2.30 45.04 7.76
N LEU A 15 2.78 44.48 6.66
CA LEU A 15 2.01 43.51 5.88
C LEU A 15 1.82 42.27 6.77
N LEU A 16 0.62 42.14 7.32
CA LEU A 16 0.12 40.86 7.86
C LEU A 16 0.00 39.90 6.69
N LEU A 17 1.07 39.18 6.40
CA LEU A 17 1.00 37.93 5.64
C LEU A 17 0.18 36.97 6.50
N GLY A 18 -1.10 36.84 6.19
CA GLY A 18 -1.96 35.79 6.69
C GLY A 18 -1.45 34.45 6.17
N GLY A 19 -0.41 33.92 6.81
CA GLY A 19 0.00 32.54 6.63
C GLY A 19 -1.17 31.68 7.12
N THR A 20 -1.82 30.99 6.22
CA THR A 20 -2.69 29.86 6.59
C THR A 20 -1.79 28.89 7.35
N ALA A 21 -2.05 28.74 8.66
CA ALA A 21 -1.39 27.70 9.43
C ALA A 21 -1.58 26.37 8.69
N PRO A 22 -0.53 25.55 8.52
CA PRO A 22 -0.68 24.25 7.89
C PRO A 22 -1.81 23.51 8.64
N ALA A 23 -2.71 22.89 7.88
CA ALA A 23 -3.79 22.11 8.46
C ALA A 23 -3.16 21.11 9.44
N GLN A 24 -3.60 21.14 10.68
CA GLN A 24 -3.04 20.26 11.71
C GLN A 24 -3.39 18.83 11.33
N THR A 25 -2.36 17.99 11.11
CA THR A 25 -2.54 16.58 10.78
C THR A 25 -3.35 15.89 11.87
N VAL A 26 -4.35 15.13 11.48
CA VAL A 26 -5.14 14.31 12.41
C VAL A 26 -4.28 13.12 12.81
N GLY A 27 -3.99 12.99 14.11
CA GLY A 27 -3.34 11.78 14.63
C GLY A 27 -4.35 10.64 14.62
N SER A 28 -4.06 9.60 13.85
CA SER A 28 -4.97 8.46 13.65
C SER A 28 -4.46 7.15 14.22
N ASP A 29 -3.34 7.18 14.95
CA ASP A 29 -2.68 5.99 15.48
C ASP A 29 -3.08 5.64 16.93
N SER A 30 -4.01 6.37 17.55
CA SER A 30 -4.42 6.16 18.95
C SER A 30 -5.71 5.34 19.13
N TRP A 31 -6.39 4.97 18.05
CA TRP A 31 -7.63 4.19 18.13
C TRP A 31 -7.39 2.75 18.59
N ALA A 32 -8.38 2.16 19.27
CA ALA A 32 -8.35 0.78 19.75
C ALA A 32 -9.26 -0.11 18.91
N ALA A 33 -8.84 -1.34 18.65
CA ALA A 33 -9.64 -2.34 17.98
C ALA A 33 -9.36 -3.74 18.50
N THR A 34 -10.33 -4.62 18.30
CA THR A 34 -10.22 -6.07 18.45
C THR A 34 -10.79 -6.70 17.20
N ASP A 35 -10.02 -7.56 16.55
CA ASP A 35 -10.50 -8.27 15.35
C ASP A 35 -11.50 -9.39 15.68
N ALA A 36 -12.11 -9.95 14.66
CA ALA A 36 -13.09 -11.04 14.80
C ALA A 36 -12.49 -12.35 15.34
N LEU A 37 -11.16 -12.46 15.45
CA LEU A 37 -10.46 -13.57 16.10
C LEU A 37 -10.12 -13.29 17.57
N GLY A 38 -10.52 -12.11 18.09
CA GLY A 38 -10.25 -11.68 19.47
C GLY A 38 -8.85 -11.11 19.69
N ARG A 39 -8.07 -10.84 18.62
CA ARG A 39 -6.75 -10.22 18.72
C ARG A 39 -6.90 -8.71 18.89
N LYS A 40 -6.24 -8.15 19.88
CA LYS A 40 -6.24 -6.71 20.13
C LYS A 40 -5.12 -6.04 19.37
N VAL A 41 -5.41 -4.89 18.79
CA VAL A 41 -4.39 -3.98 18.30
C VAL A 41 -3.72 -3.33 19.50
N ARG A 42 -2.37 -3.38 19.57
CA ARG A 42 -1.60 -2.88 20.73
C ARG A 42 -1.79 -1.39 20.94
N ASP A 43 -1.81 -1.02 22.21
CA ASP A 43 -1.88 0.36 22.66
C ASP A 43 -0.47 0.98 22.84
N TYR A 44 -0.41 2.23 23.27
CA TYR A 44 0.84 2.94 23.53
C TYR A 44 1.74 2.26 24.57
N LYS A 45 1.16 1.60 25.60
CA LYS A 45 1.96 0.93 26.64
C LYS A 45 2.69 -0.28 26.07
N GLU A 46 2.10 -0.95 25.10
CA GLU A 46 2.66 -2.14 24.46
C GLU A 46 3.57 -1.77 23.26
N ALA A 47 3.22 -0.71 22.51
CA ALA A 47 3.99 -0.28 21.34
C ALA A 47 5.20 0.57 21.71
N GLY A 48 5.09 1.38 22.76
CA GLY A 48 6.10 2.37 23.15
C GLY A 48 6.06 3.65 22.34
N ALA A 49 6.99 4.55 22.60
CA ALA A 49 7.08 5.85 21.94
C ALA A 49 7.47 5.69 20.46
N LYS A 50 6.98 6.61 19.64
CA LYS A 50 7.25 6.66 18.19
C LYS A 50 8.75 6.76 17.90
N LYS A 51 9.22 5.95 16.97
CA LYS A 51 10.57 5.90 16.46
C LYS A 51 10.61 6.67 15.14
N PRO A 52 11.30 7.83 15.07
CA PRO A 52 11.25 8.70 13.90
C PRO A 52 12.03 8.17 12.69
N ASP A 53 12.91 7.19 12.91
CA ASP A 53 13.78 6.56 11.92
C ASP A 53 13.22 5.25 11.35
N LYS A 54 11.99 4.88 11.71
CA LYS A 54 11.34 3.66 11.23
C LYS A 54 10.18 3.98 10.29
N PHE A 55 10.21 3.37 9.10
CA PHE A 55 9.26 3.59 8.02
C PHE A 55 8.62 2.29 7.57
N VAL A 56 7.37 2.37 7.11
CA VAL A 56 6.67 1.27 6.48
C VAL A 56 6.22 1.70 5.09
N ALA A 57 6.69 0.99 4.08
CA ALA A 57 6.24 1.13 2.70
C ALA A 57 5.39 -0.08 2.29
N MET A 58 4.55 0.08 1.27
CA MET A 58 3.63 -0.95 0.85
C MET A 58 3.50 -1.02 -0.67
N PHE A 59 3.50 -2.23 -1.21
CA PHE A 59 3.13 -2.50 -2.59
C PHE A 59 1.67 -2.09 -2.82
N TYR A 60 1.41 -1.36 -3.91
CA TYR A 60 0.09 -0.88 -4.29
C TYR A 60 -0.21 -1.18 -5.75
N TRP A 61 -1.29 -1.93 -5.97
CA TRP A 61 -1.73 -2.31 -7.30
C TRP A 61 -2.53 -1.21 -7.98
N THR A 62 -2.18 -0.85 -9.22
CA THR A 62 -2.77 0.28 -9.94
C THR A 62 -3.61 -0.10 -11.15
N TRP A 63 -3.75 -1.36 -11.48
CA TRP A 63 -4.45 -1.77 -12.70
C TRP A 63 -5.75 -2.56 -12.48
N HIS A 64 -6.55 -2.17 -11.50
CA HIS A 64 -7.97 -2.49 -11.46
C HIS A 64 -8.72 -1.68 -12.54
N GLN A 65 -8.17 -1.59 -13.72
CA GLN A 65 -8.84 -0.99 -14.85
C GLN A 65 -9.75 -2.03 -15.49
N GLY A 66 -10.95 -1.64 -15.86
CA GLY A 66 -11.85 -2.44 -16.65
C GLY A 66 -12.16 -1.71 -17.93
N ASN A 67 -12.48 -2.41 -19.01
CA ASN A 67 -13.20 -1.80 -20.10
C ASN A 67 -14.62 -1.46 -19.61
N ASP A 68 -15.29 -0.52 -20.29
CA ASP A 68 -16.66 -0.14 -19.98
C ASP A 68 -17.68 -1.11 -20.63
N ASP A 69 -17.25 -2.31 -20.95
CA ASP A 69 -18.09 -3.35 -21.52
C ASP A 69 -19.04 -3.90 -20.44
N THR A 70 -20.29 -3.48 -20.52
CA THR A 70 -21.35 -3.88 -19.59
C THR A 70 -21.94 -5.25 -19.88
N THR A 71 -21.51 -5.92 -20.95
CA THR A 71 -21.96 -7.28 -21.31
C THR A 71 -21.25 -8.34 -20.52
N TYR A 72 -20.06 -8.02 -19.97
CA TYR A 72 -19.29 -8.92 -19.11
C TYR A 72 -19.59 -8.67 -17.62
N ARG A 73 -19.51 -9.72 -16.83
CA ARG A 73 -19.56 -9.67 -15.37
C ARG A 73 -18.18 -9.96 -14.81
N VAL A 74 -17.91 -9.43 -13.62
CA VAL A 74 -16.73 -9.80 -12.85
C VAL A 74 -16.80 -11.30 -12.56
N LYS A 75 -15.65 -11.96 -12.62
CA LYS A 75 -15.48 -13.37 -12.30
C LYS A 75 -14.61 -13.53 -11.08
N ASN A 76 -15.16 -14.17 -10.07
CA ASN A 76 -14.49 -14.47 -8.81
C ASN A 76 -14.05 -15.94 -8.83
N ILE A 77 -12.75 -16.18 -8.66
CA ILE A 77 -12.16 -17.53 -8.70
C ILE A 77 -12.75 -18.40 -7.59
N THR A 78 -12.84 -17.87 -6.38
CA THR A 78 -13.36 -18.61 -5.22
C THR A 78 -14.78 -19.10 -5.49
N GLU A 79 -15.63 -18.27 -6.11
CA GLU A 79 -16.99 -18.62 -6.47
C GLU A 79 -17.01 -19.64 -7.61
N ILE A 80 -16.21 -19.45 -8.65
CA ILE A 80 -16.11 -20.39 -9.78
C ILE A 80 -15.68 -21.77 -9.29
N VAL A 81 -14.63 -21.87 -8.49
CA VAL A 81 -14.11 -23.15 -8.00
C VAL A 81 -15.10 -23.83 -7.04
N ARG A 82 -15.85 -23.05 -6.26
CA ARG A 82 -16.90 -23.59 -5.38
C ARG A 82 -18.06 -24.20 -6.18
N GLN A 83 -18.46 -23.58 -7.29
CA GLN A 83 -19.57 -24.04 -8.14
C GLN A 83 -19.14 -25.09 -9.16
N HIS A 84 -17.91 -24.99 -9.65
CA HIS A 84 -17.33 -25.78 -10.73
C HIS A 84 -15.89 -26.23 -10.37
N PRO A 85 -15.72 -27.13 -9.38
CA PRO A 85 -14.37 -27.57 -8.98
C PRO A 85 -13.61 -28.28 -10.13
N GLU A 86 -14.34 -28.86 -11.09
CA GLU A 86 -13.78 -29.46 -12.31
C GLU A 86 -13.10 -28.44 -13.23
N ALA A 87 -13.47 -27.17 -13.16
CA ALA A 87 -12.84 -26.11 -13.96
C ALA A 87 -11.34 -25.99 -13.70
N MET A 88 -10.86 -26.37 -12.51
CA MET A 88 -9.42 -26.38 -12.20
C MET A 88 -8.62 -27.42 -13.00
N LYS A 89 -9.29 -28.31 -13.72
CA LYS A 89 -8.65 -29.33 -14.57
C LYS A 89 -8.68 -28.98 -16.06
N ASP A 90 -9.36 -27.90 -16.43
CA ASP A 90 -9.55 -27.50 -17.82
C ASP A 90 -9.44 -25.98 -17.98
N TYR A 91 -8.36 -25.54 -18.60
CA TYR A 91 -8.12 -24.12 -18.96
C TYR A 91 -9.23 -23.50 -19.80
N HIS A 92 -9.91 -24.32 -20.62
CA HIS A 92 -10.99 -23.88 -21.50
C HIS A 92 -12.38 -24.13 -20.93
N HIS A 93 -12.49 -24.51 -19.65
CA HIS A 93 -13.80 -24.76 -19.04
C HIS A 93 -14.72 -23.53 -19.17
N PRO A 94 -16.00 -23.70 -19.57
CA PRO A 94 -16.91 -22.58 -19.82
C PRO A 94 -17.08 -21.61 -18.65
N ALA A 95 -16.92 -22.07 -17.42
CA ALA A 95 -16.98 -21.22 -16.22
C ALA A 95 -15.92 -20.11 -16.23
N TRP A 96 -14.76 -20.34 -16.82
CA TRP A 96 -13.73 -19.32 -17.01
C TRP A 96 -14.13 -18.25 -18.04
N GLY A 97 -15.07 -18.57 -18.95
CA GLY A 97 -15.45 -17.74 -20.08
C GLY A 97 -14.60 -17.97 -21.32
N THR A 98 -14.78 -17.09 -22.30
CA THR A 98 -14.20 -17.30 -23.65
C THR A 98 -12.95 -16.49 -23.93
N LYS A 99 -12.63 -15.49 -23.08
CA LYS A 99 -11.45 -14.65 -23.26
C LYS A 99 -10.27 -15.19 -22.46
N GLN A 100 -9.16 -15.45 -23.16
CA GLN A 100 -7.95 -15.96 -22.55
C GLN A 100 -6.72 -15.17 -23.05
N PRO A 101 -5.71 -14.90 -22.19
CA PRO A 101 -5.72 -15.22 -20.76
C PRO A 101 -6.87 -14.53 -20.03
N GLY A 102 -7.48 -15.23 -19.08
CA GLY A 102 -8.52 -14.68 -18.24
C GLY A 102 -7.92 -13.86 -17.08
N PHE A 103 -8.60 -12.77 -16.72
CA PHE A 103 -8.30 -12.01 -15.53
C PHE A 103 -9.50 -12.07 -14.59
N PHE A 104 -9.28 -12.55 -13.40
CA PHE A 104 -10.30 -12.84 -12.41
C PHE A 104 -10.00 -12.07 -11.13
N PHE A 105 -10.97 -12.04 -10.20
CA PHE A 105 -10.73 -11.66 -8.82
C PHE A 105 -10.61 -12.91 -7.96
N TRP A 106 -9.62 -12.97 -7.06
CA TRP A 106 -9.55 -14.06 -6.09
C TRP A 106 -10.67 -13.98 -5.07
N GLU A 107 -11.11 -12.77 -4.73
CA GLU A 107 -12.30 -12.47 -3.92
C GLU A 107 -12.78 -11.04 -4.19
N GLN A 108 -13.98 -10.71 -3.70
CA GLN A 108 -14.51 -9.35 -3.77
C GLN A 108 -13.85 -8.45 -2.73
N PRO A 109 -13.23 -7.32 -3.12
CA PRO A 109 -12.83 -6.28 -2.19
C PRO A 109 -14.02 -5.78 -1.35
N LEU A 110 -13.81 -5.40 -0.10
CA LEU A 110 -14.87 -4.82 0.73
C LEU A 110 -15.47 -3.56 0.08
N LEU A 111 -14.66 -2.80 -0.63
CA LEU A 111 -15.08 -1.59 -1.35
C LEU A 111 -15.70 -1.89 -2.74
N GLY A 112 -15.94 -3.16 -3.06
CA GLY A 112 -16.52 -3.63 -4.32
C GLY A 112 -15.47 -3.86 -5.41
N TYR A 113 -15.88 -4.35 -6.58
CA TYR A 113 -15.02 -4.55 -7.75
C TYR A 113 -14.74 -3.21 -8.44
N TYR A 114 -13.99 -2.35 -7.76
CA TYR A 114 -13.72 -0.98 -8.17
C TYR A 114 -12.68 -0.88 -9.30
N LYS A 115 -12.63 0.29 -9.94
CA LYS A 115 -11.50 0.73 -10.75
C LYS A 115 -10.54 1.56 -9.92
N THR A 116 -9.24 1.49 -10.21
CA THR A 116 -8.23 2.33 -9.55
C THR A 116 -8.35 3.83 -9.88
N THR A 117 -9.36 4.22 -10.65
CA THR A 117 -9.74 5.61 -10.91
C THR A 117 -10.92 6.09 -10.06
N ASP A 118 -11.51 5.24 -9.19
CA ASP A 118 -12.64 5.60 -8.33
C ASP A 118 -12.15 6.49 -7.17
N PRO A 119 -12.45 7.80 -7.16
CA PRO A 119 -11.91 8.72 -6.17
C PRO A 119 -12.42 8.42 -4.75
N TRP A 120 -13.60 7.82 -4.63
CA TRP A 120 -14.12 7.40 -3.32
C TRP A 120 -13.26 6.28 -2.72
N VAL A 121 -12.90 5.27 -3.50
CA VAL A 121 -12.02 4.19 -3.07
C VAL A 121 -10.62 4.71 -2.76
N LEU A 122 -10.06 5.53 -3.64
CA LEU A 122 -8.74 6.13 -3.45
C LEU A 122 -8.68 6.97 -2.16
N ARG A 123 -9.79 7.67 -1.83
CA ARG A 123 -9.91 8.40 -0.57
C ARG A 123 -9.92 7.45 0.64
N LYS A 124 -10.67 6.34 0.56
CA LYS A 124 -10.69 5.33 1.63
C LYS A 124 -9.33 4.66 1.82
N HIS A 125 -8.61 4.37 0.74
CA HIS A 125 -7.24 3.87 0.83
C HIS A 125 -6.31 4.86 1.52
N ALA A 126 -6.39 6.16 1.20
CA ALA A 126 -5.61 7.20 1.87
C ALA A 126 -5.84 7.19 3.39
N GLU A 127 -7.11 7.15 3.81
CA GLU A 127 -7.50 7.14 5.22
C GLU A 127 -7.04 5.86 5.93
N MET A 128 -7.33 4.69 5.36
CA MET A 128 -6.97 3.39 5.93
C MET A 128 -5.46 3.20 6.07
N LEU A 129 -4.69 3.58 5.05
CA LEU A 129 -3.24 3.44 5.08
C LEU A 129 -2.59 4.45 6.05
N ALA A 130 -3.13 5.67 6.16
CA ALA A 130 -2.73 6.63 7.18
C ALA A 130 -3.00 6.10 8.59
N ASP A 131 -4.19 5.55 8.82
CA ASP A 131 -4.62 4.97 10.10
C ASP A 131 -3.80 3.71 10.48
N ALA A 132 -3.29 3.00 9.48
CA ALA A 132 -2.36 1.89 9.69
C ALA A 132 -0.91 2.33 9.93
N GLY A 133 -0.60 3.62 9.77
CA GLY A 133 0.76 4.15 9.96
C GLY A 133 1.71 3.82 8.80
N VAL A 134 1.18 3.57 7.59
CA VAL A 134 1.97 3.37 6.37
C VAL A 134 2.51 4.71 5.88
N ASP A 135 3.82 4.79 5.60
CA ASP A 135 4.49 6.04 5.21
C ASP A 135 4.59 6.25 3.71
N ALA A 136 4.64 5.14 2.94
CA ALA A 136 4.74 5.20 1.49
C ALA A 136 4.02 4.05 0.80
N VAL A 137 3.59 4.28 -0.45
CA VAL A 137 3.14 3.23 -1.35
C VAL A 137 3.99 3.22 -2.62
N PHE A 138 4.25 2.02 -3.12
CA PHE A 138 4.99 1.78 -4.35
C PHE A 138 4.06 1.20 -5.39
N PHE A 139 3.82 1.95 -6.46
CA PHE A 139 2.92 1.53 -7.53
C PHE A 139 3.54 0.44 -8.38
N ASP A 140 2.79 -0.63 -8.58
CA ASP A 140 3.22 -1.70 -9.47
C ASP A 140 3.21 -1.25 -10.93
N CYS A 141 4.41 -1.13 -11.49
CA CYS A 141 4.69 -0.89 -12.91
C CYS A 141 5.69 -1.92 -13.44
N THR A 142 5.68 -3.13 -12.87
CA THR A 142 6.66 -4.17 -13.20
C THR A 142 6.39 -4.88 -14.53
N ASN A 143 5.19 -4.70 -15.09
CA ASN A 143 4.75 -5.42 -16.28
C ASN A 143 4.93 -4.59 -17.56
N GLY A 144 6.05 -4.76 -18.23
CA GLY A 144 6.35 -4.11 -19.50
C GLY A 144 6.68 -2.61 -19.36
N SER A 145 6.14 -1.78 -20.26
CA SER A 145 6.33 -0.33 -20.28
C SER A 145 5.11 0.46 -19.81
N LEU A 146 4.22 -0.16 -19.05
CA LEU A 146 2.98 0.45 -18.58
C LEU A 146 3.20 1.12 -17.22
N THR A 147 2.89 2.41 -17.13
CA THR A 147 2.94 3.18 -15.87
C THR A 147 1.56 3.36 -15.24
N TRP A 148 0.49 2.92 -15.92
CA TRP A 148 -0.91 3.08 -15.48
C TRP A 148 -1.26 4.53 -15.15
N GLN A 149 -0.94 5.43 -16.07
CA GLN A 149 -0.99 6.88 -15.89
C GLN A 149 -2.34 7.37 -15.36
N ASP A 150 -3.45 6.95 -15.95
CA ASP A 150 -4.79 7.34 -15.51
C ASP A 150 -5.03 7.00 -14.03
N SER A 151 -4.51 5.85 -13.57
CA SER A 151 -4.68 5.37 -12.20
C SER A 151 -3.84 6.17 -11.22
N TYR A 152 -2.54 6.37 -11.50
CA TYR A 152 -1.72 7.15 -10.56
C TYR A 152 -2.10 8.62 -10.54
N GLU A 153 -2.54 9.20 -11.65
CA GLU A 153 -3.02 10.59 -11.69
C GLU A 153 -4.32 10.78 -10.90
N ALA A 154 -5.26 9.85 -11.02
CA ALA A 154 -6.49 9.87 -10.21
C ALA A 154 -6.17 9.78 -8.72
N LEU A 155 -5.21 8.91 -8.34
CA LEU A 155 -4.75 8.77 -6.96
C LEU A 155 -4.09 10.05 -6.46
N LEU A 156 -3.12 10.59 -7.21
CA LEU A 156 -2.40 11.81 -6.80
C LEU A 156 -3.35 12.99 -6.58
N LYS A 157 -4.32 13.18 -7.49
CA LYS A 157 -5.35 14.21 -7.36
C LYS A 157 -6.18 14.02 -6.09
N THR A 158 -6.61 12.78 -5.81
CA THR A 158 -7.44 12.46 -4.65
C THR A 158 -6.65 12.60 -3.35
N TRP A 159 -5.41 12.14 -3.32
CA TRP A 159 -4.56 12.18 -2.13
C TRP A 159 -4.05 13.57 -1.80
N ASP A 160 -3.79 14.40 -2.80
CA ASP A 160 -3.47 15.81 -2.60
C ASP A 160 -4.64 16.55 -1.90
N GLN A 161 -5.87 16.25 -2.29
CA GLN A 161 -7.05 16.76 -1.59
C GLN A 161 -7.18 16.16 -0.18
N ALA A 162 -6.99 14.86 -0.04
CA ALA A 162 -7.03 14.19 1.27
C ALA A 162 -6.02 14.80 2.25
N GLN A 163 -4.80 15.11 1.79
CA GLN A 163 -3.79 15.78 2.60
C GLN A 163 -4.25 17.18 3.05
N LYS A 164 -4.89 17.95 2.18
CA LYS A 164 -5.48 19.25 2.52
C LYS A 164 -6.61 19.14 3.54
N ASP A 165 -7.31 18.02 3.55
CA ASP A 165 -8.38 17.70 4.50
C ASP A 165 -7.84 17.16 5.84
N GLY A 166 -6.54 17.04 6.01
CA GLY A 166 -5.87 16.62 7.25
C GLY A 166 -5.44 15.15 7.31
N VAL A 167 -5.64 14.37 6.25
CA VAL A 167 -5.15 12.98 6.20
C VAL A 167 -3.64 12.97 6.06
N ASN A 168 -2.95 12.22 6.88
CA ASN A 168 -1.51 11.98 6.73
C ASN A 168 -1.27 10.91 5.65
N VAL A 169 -1.60 11.26 4.40
CA VAL A 169 -1.54 10.31 3.28
C VAL A 169 -0.14 9.75 3.10
N PRO A 170 0.01 8.46 2.77
CA PRO A 170 1.31 7.90 2.42
C PRO A 170 1.94 8.66 1.25
N LYS A 171 3.25 8.71 1.21
CA LYS A 171 4.01 9.21 0.05
C LYS A 171 3.97 8.18 -1.07
N ILE A 172 4.31 8.60 -2.29
CA ILE A 172 4.28 7.72 -3.47
C ILE A 172 5.66 7.49 -4.06
N ALA A 173 5.88 6.28 -4.54
CA ALA A 173 6.99 5.91 -5.40
C ALA A 173 6.51 4.88 -6.45
N PHE A 174 7.40 4.50 -7.35
CA PHE A 174 7.09 3.51 -8.40
C PHE A 174 8.06 2.34 -8.32
N MET A 175 7.54 1.16 -8.62
CA MET A 175 8.28 -0.08 -8.75
C MET A 175 8.24 -0.51 -10.21
N LEU A 176 9.40 -0.45 -10.89
CA LEU A 176 9.57 -0.81 -12.30
C LEU A 176 10.08 -2.24 -12.43
N PRO A 177 10.11 -2.82 -13.65
CA PRO A 177 10.54 -4.20 -13.86
C PRO A 177 11.88 -4.55 -13.19
N PHE A 178 11.95 -5.75 -12.64
CA PHE A 178 13.09 -6.27 -11.87
C PHE A 178 14.26 -6.72 -12.77
N GLY A 179 14.74 -5.82 -13.60
CA GLY A 179 15.89 -6.05 -14.45
C GLY A 179 16.15 -4.88 -15.40
N PRO A 180 17.35 -4.77 -15.93
CA PRO A 180 17.73 -3.72 -16.86
C PRO A 180 17.17 -4.00 -18.27
N ALA A 181 15.86 -4.07 -18.40
CA ALA A 181 15.18 -4.31 -19.68
C ALA A 181 14.88 -3.00 -20.41
N PRO A 182 14.87 -2.99 -21.77
CA PRO A 182 14.57 -1.77 -22.54
C PRO A 182 13.23 -1.12 -22.18
N HIS A 183 12.20 -1.91 -21.91
CA HIS A 183 10.88 -1.39 -21.52
C HIS A 183 10.88 -0.70 -20.15
N SER A 184 11.75 -1.09 -19.22
CA SER A 184 11.93 -0.40 -17.94
C SER A 184 12.40 1.03 -18.12
N LEU A 185 13.29 1.27 -19.09
CA LEU A 185 13.79 2.60 -19.42
C LEU A 185 12.70 3.49 -20.04
N VAL A 186 11.78 2.91 -20.81
CA VAL A 186 10.62 3.64 -21.36
C VAL A 186 9.75 4.16 -20.21
N SER A 187 9.38 3.29 -19.26
CA SER A 187 8.58 3.67 -18.09
C SER A 187 9.28 4.72 -17.22
N LEU A 188 10.59 4.54 -16.97
CA LEU A 188 11.38 5.47 -16.17
C LEU A 188 11.43 6.87 -16.79
N ARG A 189 11.68 6.97 -18.10
CA ARG A 189 11.68 8.25 -18.83
C ARG A 189 10.30 8.90 -18.87
N GLN A 190 9.25 8.09 -19.04
CA GLN A 190 7.87 8.58 -19.03
C GLN A 190 7.54 9.21 -17.67
N LEU A 191 7.74 8.48 -16.56
CA LEU A 191 7.49 9.00 -15.21
C LEU A 191 8.28 10.27 -14.91
N TYR A 192 9.56 10.29 -15.29
CA TYR A 192 10.38 11.47 -15.11
C TYR A 192 9.82 12.68 -15.87
N ASN A 193 9.48 12.53 -17.16
CA ASN A 193 9.01 13.63 -17.97
C ASN A 193 7.60 14.11 -17.62
N ASP A 194 6.69 13.18 -17.26
CA ASP A 194 5.27 13.48 -17.09
C ASP A 194 4.91 13.90 -15.67
N LEU A 195 5.66 13.43 -14.67
CA LEU A 195 5.36 13.66 -13.26
C LEU A 195 6.47 14.45 -12.54
N TYR A 196 7.71 13.93 -12.55
CA TYR A 196 8.77 14.43 -11.69
C TYR A 196 9.42 15.70 -12.19
N LYS A 197 9.83 15.75 -13.45
CA LYS A 197 10.46 16.94 -14.04
C LYS A 197 9.58 18.19 -14.00
N PRO A 198 8.25 18.11 -14.24
CA PRO A 198 7.36 19.25 -14.07
C PRO A 198 7.00 19.58 -12.61
N GLY A 199 7.46 18.82 -11.63
CA GLY A 199 7.18 19.07 -10.21
C GLY A 199 5.72 18.80 -9.79
N ARG A 200 5.02 17.89 -10.47
CA ARG A 200 3.61 17.63 -10.18
C ARG A 200 3.46 16.84 -8.89
N TYR A 201 2.66 17.34 -7.95
CA TYR A 201 2.39 16.70 -6.65
C TYR A 201 3.65 16.38 -5.84
N GLU A 202 4.64 17.28 -5.84
CA GLU A 202 5.92 17.15 -5.12
C GLU A 202 5.74 16.82 -3.63
N ASN A 203 4.67 17.38 -3.03
CA ASN A 203 4.27 17.13 -1.65
C ASN A 203 3.90 15.66 -1.36
N LEU A 204 3.66 14.85 -2.38
CA LEU A 204 3.32 13.43 -2.25
C LEU A 204 4.50 12.49 -2.57
N TRP A 205 5.63 12.97 -3.07
CA TRP A 205 6.74 12.09 -3.42
C TRP A 205 7.40 11.48 -2.18
N PHE A 206 7.70 10.20 -2.25
CA PHE A 206 8.52 9.54 -1.26
C PHE A 206 9.99 9.89 -1.50
N VAL A 207 10.55 10.67 -0.57
CA VAL A 207 11.95 11.09 -0.60
C VAL A 207 12.76 10.15 0.28
N TRP A 208 13.80 9.53 -0.29
CA TRP A 208 14.70 8.63 0.42
C TRP A 208 16.15 9.06 0.20
N LYS A 209 16.91 9.17 1.29
CA LYS A 209 18.30 9.66 1.25
C LYS A 209 18.46 10.97 0.45
N GLY A 210 17.49 11.88 0.60
CA GLY A 210 17.54 13.24 0.06
C GLY A 210 17.02 13.42 -1.37
N LYS A 211 16.60 12.36 -2.07
CA LYS A 211 16.04 12.43 -3.43
C LYS A 211 14.76 11.60 -3.53
N PRO A 212 13.86 11.88 -4.51
CA PRO A 212 12.74 10.99 -4.78
C PRO A 212 13.20 9.55 -5.01
N CYS A 213 12.54 8.59 -4.35
CA CYS A 213 12.88 7.18 -4.45
C CYS A 213 12.17 6.52 -5.64
N ILE A 214 12.87 5.61 -6.31
CA ILE A 214 12.29 4.75 -7.33
C ILE A 214 12.92 3.35 -7.28
N MET A 215 12.08 2.31 -7.28
CA MET A 215 12.55 0.93 -7.45
C MET A 215 12.74 0.66 -8.94
N ALA A 216 13.92 0.95 -9.45
CA ALA A 216 14.27 0.82 -10.85
C ALA A 216 15.77 0.53 -11.02
N TYR A 217 16.12 -0.05 -12.15
CA TYR A 217 17.50 -0.30 -12.55
C TYR A 217 18.03 0.91 -13.33
N PRO A 218 19.10 1.59 -12.86
CA PRO A 218 19.74 2.68 -13.60
C PRO A 218 20.61 2.19 -14.76
N ASP A 219 20.86 0.88 -14.86
CA ASP A 219 21.89 0.26 -15.73
C ASP A 219 21.68 0.51 -17.24
N ASN A 220 20.45 0.82 -17.65
CA ASN A 220 20.14 1.12 -19.04
C ASN A 220 20.14 2.63 -19.38
N LEU A 221 20.41 3.49 -18.39
CA LEU A 221 20.54 4.93 -18.64
C LEU A 221 21.77 5.19 -19.53
N THR A 222 21.62 6.10 -20.48
CA THR A 222 22.66 6.48 -21.43
C THR A 222 23.29 7.83 -21.03
N ASP A 223 24.33 8.24 -21.77
CA ASP A 223 24.94 9.56 -21.59
C ASP A 223 24.12 10.70 -22.18
N SER A 224 22.88 10.46 -22.61
CA SER A 224 21.99 11.55 -23.07
C SER A 224 21.74 12.55 -21.93
N PRO A 225 21.52 13.85 -22.28
CA PRO A 225 21.22 14.85 -21.25
C PRO A 225 20.01 14.49 -20.36
N THR A 226 19.00 13.87 -20.94
CA THR A 226 17.81 13.42 -20.19
C THR A 226 18.15 12.30 -19.23
N ASP A 227 18.89 11.29 -19.66
CA ASP A 227 19.23 10.14 -18.81
C ASP A 227 20.17 10.52 -17.69
N ARG A 228 21.14 11.43 -17.94
CA ARG A 228 21.97 11.99 -16.87
C ARG A 228 21.13 12.74 -15.84
N ALA A 229 20.17 13.55 -16.30
CA ALA A 229 19.25 14.24 -15.39
C ALA A 229 18.42 13.25 -14.55
N ILE A 230 17.96 12.14 -15.13
CA ILE A 230 17.25 11.07 -14.40
C ILE A 230 18.17 10.42 -13.37
N ALA A 231 19.41 10.09 -13.73
CA ALA A 231 20.38 9.46 -12.84
C ALA A 231 20.69 10.37 -11.62
N ASP A 232 20.76 11.67 -11.83
CA ASP A 232 21.01 12.64 -10.76
C ASP A 232 19.79 12.94 -9.90
N PHE A 233 18.59 12.71 -10.41
CA PHE A 233 17.33 13.09 -9.77
C PHE A 233 16.85 12.09 -8.70
N PHE A 234 16.97 10.79 -8.97
CA PHE A 234 16.43 9.75 -8.11
C PHE A 234 17.43 9.13 -7.14
N THR A 235 16.91 8.63 -6.02
CA THR A 235 17.52 7.55 -5.27
C THR A 235 17.00 6.23 -5.85
N PHE A 236 17.89 5.50 -6.54
CA PHE A 236 17.54 4.21 -7.13
C PHE A 236 17.65 3.09 -6.10
N ARG A 237 16.64 2.21 -6.10
CA ARG A 237 16.62 0.94 -5.35
C ARG A 237 16.11 -0.17 -6.29
N PRO A 238 16.99 -0.80 -7.08
CA PRO A 238 16.60 -1.91 -7.94
C PRO A 238 15.90 -3.02 -7.16
N GLY A 239 14.77 -3.54 -7.66
CA GLY A 239 14.05 -4.63 -7.02
C GLY A 239 14.76 -5.97 -7.20
N GLN A 240 14.88 -6.78 -6.13
CA GLN A 240 15.34 -8.18 -6.22
C GLN A 240 14.18 -9.07 -6.67
N PRO A 241 14.30 -9.77 -7.81
CA PRO A 241 13.21 -10.61 -8.34
C PRO A 241 13.07 -11.97 -7.67
N ASP A 242 14.14 -12.50 -7.08
CA ASP A 242 14.13 -13.82 -6.47
C ASP A 242 13.70 -13.79 -5.01
N TYR A 243 13.09 -14.88 -4.54
CA TYR A 243 12.52 -14.96 -3.19
C TYR A 243 13.47 -15.57 -2.15
N VAL A 244 14.62 -16.09 -2.58
CA VAL A 244 15.56 -16.82 -1.71
C VAL A 244 17.01 -16.37 -1.83
N ASP A 245 17.41 -15.77 -2.95
CA ASP A 245 18.82 -15.43 -3.19
C ASP A 245 19.33 -14.23 -2.38
N GLY A 246 18.42 -13.37 -1.91
CA GLY A 246 18.78 -12.13 -1.24
C GLY A 246 19.46 -11.11 -2.16
N PRO A 247 20.16 -10.10 -1.61
CA PRO A 247 20.72 -9.01 -2.40
C PRO A 247 21.88 -9.47 -3.25
N THR A 248 21.81 -9.20 -4.55
CA THR A 248 22.92 -9.42 -5.54
C THR A 248 23.64 -8.12 -5.86
N ARG A 249 23.18 -6.98 -5.32
CA ARG A 249 23.75 -5.64 -5.46
C ARG A 249 23.66 -4.89 -4.14
N ASN A 250 24.56 -3.93 -3.93
CA ASN A 250 24.61 -3.16 -2.69
C ASN A 250 23.53 -2.06 -2.58
N ASP A 251 22.79 -1.79 -3.66
CA ASP A 251 21.76 -0.76 -3.76
C ASP A 251 20.32 -1.33 -3.93
N GLN A 252 20.18 -2.66 -3.86
CA GLN A 252 18.92 -3.37 -4.07
C GLN A 252 17.99 -3.31 -2.87
N TRP A 253 16.68 -3.37 -3.15
CA TRP A 253 15.65 -3.68 -2.17
C TRP A 253 14.92 -4.99 -2.51
N GLY A 254 14.54 -5.75 -1.49
CA GLY A 254 13.63 -6.88 -1.63
C GLY A 254 12.19 -6.41 -1.81
N TRP A 255 11.39 -7.17 -2.55
CA TRP A 255 9.97 -6.89 -2.65
C TRP A 255 9.10 -8.01 -2.09
N LEU A 256 9.53 -9.26 -2.23
CA LEU A 256 8.89 -10.46 -1.68
C LEU A 256 9.96 -11.54 -1.47
N GLU A 257 9.99 -12.12 -0.29
CA GLU A 257 10.94 -13.19 0.04
C GLU A 257 10.27 -14.28 0.89
N VAL A 258 10.83 -15.48 0.83
CA VAL A 258 10.51 -16.57 1.76
C VAL A 258 11.31 -16.37 3.05
N TYR A 259 10.73 -16.78 4.18
CA TYR A 259 11.46 -16.76 5.45
C TYR A 259 12.68 -17.73 5.42
N PRO A 260 13.83 -17.35 5.98
CA PRO A 260 14.13 -16.06 6.61
C PRO A 260 14.54 -15.00 5.55
N GLN A 261 13.86 -13.87 5.55
CA GLN A 261 14.16 -12.77 4.64
C GLN A 261 15.54 -12.18 4.92
N HIS A 262 16.12 -11.59 3.87
CA HIS A 262 17.39 -10.88 3.94
C HIS A 262 17.20 -9.41 4.32
N GLY A 263 18.22 -8.83 4.92
CA GLY A 263 18.36 -7.38 5.03
C GLY A 263 19.06 -6.80 3.79
N TYR A 264 18.56 -5.69 3.30
CA TYR A 264 19.05 -5.01 2.10
C TYR A 264 19.75 -3.71 2.45
N VAL A 265 20.74 -3.32 1.64
CA VAL A 265 21.56 -2.10 1.80
C VAL A 265 22.13 -1.99 3.21
N LYS A 266 23.16 -2.79 3.45
CA LYS A 266 23.82 -2.82 4.76
C LYS A 266 24.68 -1.57 4.98
N SER A 267 24.46 -0.85 6.08
CA SER A 267 25.28 0.29 6.50
C SER A 267 26.68 -0.16 6.95
N PRO A 268 27.66 0.75 7.03
CA PRO A 268 28.97 0.47 7.62
C PRO A 268 28.89 -0.04 9.08
N ASP A 269 27.90 0.41 9.83
CA ASP A 269 27.67 0.02 11.23
C ASP A 269 26.97 -1.34 11.35
N GLY A 270 26.54 -1.91 10.24
CA GLY A 270 25.93 -3.24 10.18
C GLY A 270 24.41 -3.26 10.10
N ASP A 271 23.76 -2.11 10.22
CA ASP A 271 22.31 -1.97 10.14
C ASP A 271 21.81 -2.13 8.70
N PHE A 272 20.57 -2.57 8.54
CA PHE A 272 19.93 -2.73 7.24
C PHE A 272 18.97 -1.57 6.94
N GLU A 273 18.97 -1.15 5.68
CA GLU A 273 18.05 -0.11 5.22
C GLU A 273 16.63 -0.67 5.02
N GLN A 274 16.50 -1.89 4.47
CA GLN A 274 15.19 -2.42 4.12
C GLN A 274 15.10 -3.94 4.33
N VAL A 275 13.87 -4.39 4.64
CA VAL A 275 13.44 -5.81 4.67
C VAL A 275 12.07 -5.93 4.03
N ALA A 276 11.86 -6.96 3.18
CA ALA A 276 10.54 -7.29 2.67
C ALA A 276 9.71 -8.11 3.67
N VAL A 277 8.39 -7.91 3.69
CA VAL A 277 7.43 -8.68 4.46
C VAL A 277 6.26 -9.08 3.57
N GLY A 278 6.08 -10.37 3.34
CA GLY A 278 4.96 -10.92 2.56
C GLY A 278 3.86 -11.51 3.44
N ILE A 279 2.65 -11.56 2.90
CA ILE A 279 1.49 -12.22 3.52
C ILE A 279 1.44 -13.71 3.13
N ALA A 280 1.84 -13.98 1.92
CA ALA A 280 1.98 -15.29 1.30
C ALA A 280 2.97 -15.17 0.14
N GLN A 281 3.57 -16.29 -0.29
CA GLN A 281 4.49 -16.33 -1.42
C GLN A 281 3.99 -17.35 -2.45
N ASN A 282 3.92 -16.95 -3.72
CA ASN A 282 3.60 -17.83 -4.83
C ASN A 282 4.79 -18.76 -5.16
N THR A 283 5.02 -19.66 -4.24
CA THR A 283 6.06 -20.72 -4.31
C THR A 283 5.58 -21.96 -3.56
N SER A 284 6.37 -23.02 -3.61
CA SER A 284 6.10 -24.29 -2.95
C SER A 284 7.41 -25.03 -2.63
N PRO A 285 7.40 -26.12 -1.85
CA PRO A 285 8.57 -26.95 -1.61
C PRO A 285 9.23 -27.46 -2.92
N ASP A 286 8.42 -27.81 -3.91
CA ASP A 286 8.93 -28.26 -5.22
C ASP A 286 9.68 -27.16 -5.97
N ARG A 287 9.33 -25.89 -5.70
CA ARG A 287 10.03 -24.71 -6.24
C ARG A 287 11.22 -24.30 -5.40
N LYS A 288 11.44 -24.92 -4.24
CA LYS A 288 12.51 -24.58 -3.29
C LYS A 288 12.51 -23.12 -2.86
N GLY A 289 11.33 -22.49 -2.80
CA GLY A 289 11.16 -21.08 -2.48
C GLY A 289 11.22 -20.12 -3.66
N HIS A 290 11.63 -20.55 -4.87
CA HIS A 290 11.61 -19.68 -6.05
C HIS A 290 10.18 -19.46 -6.56
N CYS A 291 9.98 -18.34 -7.24
CA CYS A 291 8.68 -17.94 -7.78
C CYS A 291 8.00 -19.04 -8.60
N GLY A 292 6.71 -19.25 -8.40
CA GLY A 292 5.87 -20.24 -9.07
C GLY A 292 4.42 -19.77 -9.16
N ALA A 293 3.47 -20.72 -9.19
CA ALA A 293 2.05 -20.44 -9.16
C ALA A 293 1.45 -20.69 -7.77
N PHE A 294 0.38 -19.96 -7.43
CA PHE A 294 -0.36 -20.16 -6.19
C PHE A 294 -1.34 -21.36 -6.22
N ASN A 295 -1.76 -21.79 -7.40
CA ASN A 295 -2.67 -22.93 -7.54
C ASN A 295 -1.97 -24.29 -7.55
N VAL A 296 -0.70 -24.36 -7.12
CA VAL A 296 0.01 -25.60 -6.93
C VAL A 296 -0.23 -26.17 -5.54
N LYS A 297 0.02 -27.49 -5.42
CA LYS A 297 -0.06 -28.17 -4.12
C LYS A 297 1.00 -27.57 -3.17
N ASP A 298 0.60 -27.38 -1.91
CA ASP A 298 1.48 -26.92 -0.85
C ASP A 298 2.14 -25.55 -1.15
N ALA A 299 1.43 -24.68 -1.90
CA ALA A 299 1.85 -23.29 -2.06
C ALA A 299 1.92 -22.57 -0.71
N TYR A 300 2.91 -21.69 -0.53
CA TYR A 300 3.14 -21.00 0.74
C TYR A 300 2.10 -19.89 0.95
N GLY A 301 0.88 -20.33 1.23
CA GLY A 301 -0.26 -19.47 1.51
C GLY A 301 -0.20 -18.81 2.89
N ARG A 302 -1.27 -18.08 3.22
CA ARG A 302 -1.44 -17.38 4.51
C ARG A 302 -1.38 -18.30 5.74
N ASN A 303 -1.75 -19.58 5.56
CA ASN A 303 -1.75 -20.61 6.60
C ASN A 303 -0.39 -21.31 6.79
N PHE A 304 0.63 -20.92 6.03
CA PHE A 304 1.95 -21.54 6.07
C PHE A 304 2.93 -20.68 6.87
N SER A 305 3.84 -21.34 7.58
CA SER A 305 5.08 -20.74 8.06
C SER A 305 6.22 -21.76 7.94
N VAL A 306 7.43 -21.28 7.71
CA VAL A 306 8.60 -22.17 7.61
C VAL A 306 8.85 -22.88 8.96
N ARG A 307 8.59 -22.19 10.07
CA ARG A 307 8.79 -22.71 11.42
C ARG A 307 7.79 -23.82 11.80
N ASN A 308 6.52 -23.69 11.39
CA ASN A 308 5.43 -24.55 11.89
C ASN A 308 4.77 -25.40 10.78
N GLY A 309 5.12 -25.20 9.51
CA GLY A 309 4.45 -25.84 8.38
C GLY A 309 3.06 -25.27 8.10
N PHE A 310 2.20 -26.09 7.54
CA PHE A 310 0.82 -25.72 7.17
C PHE A 310 -0.14 -25.88 8.34
N ASP A 311 -0.93 -24.86 8.62
CA ASP A 311 -2.06 -24.97 9.56
C ASP A 311 -3.16 -25.84 8.91
N PRO A 312 -3.53 -27.00 9.51
CA PRO A 312 -4.49 -27.91 8.95
C PRO A 312 -5.96 -27.46 9.12
N ARG A 313 -6.22 -26.38 9.84
CA ARG A 313 -7.57 -25.86 10.05
C ARG A 313 -8.16 -25.32 8.77
N VAL A 314 -9.47 -25.51 8.58
CA VAL A 314 -10.19 -25.00 7.41
C VAL A 314 -10.07 -23.48 7.30
N ASP A 315 -10.01 -22.77 8.41
CA ASP A 315 -9.88 -21.33 8.51
C ASP A 315 -8.45 -20.87 8.84
N GLY A 316 -7.44 -21.74 8.72
CA GLY A 316 -6.04 -21.45 9.01
C GLY A 316 -5.50 -20.21 8.32
N TYR A 317 -6.02 -19.88 7.14
CA TYR A 317 -5.67 -18.69 6.37
C TYR A 317 -6.02 -17.36 7.07
N LEU A 318 -6.88 -17.34 8.07
CA LEU A 318 -7.27 -16.11 8.80
C LEU A 318 -6.22 -15.69 9.85
N TYR A 319 -5.39 -16.62 10.30
CA TYR A 319 -4.49 -16.37 11.43
C TYR A 319 -3.20 -15.64 11.04
N GLY A 320 -2.82 -15.69 9.76
CA GLY A 320 -1.66 -14.94 9.24
C GLY A 320 -0.32 -15.49 9.69
N TRP A 321 -0.14 -16.80 9.75
CA TRP A 321 1.10 -17.44 10.18
C TRP A 321 2.32 -17.03 9.37
N ASN A 322 2.16 -16.93 8.04
CA ASN A 322 3.22 -16.43 7.16
C ASN A 322 3.56 -14.97 7.51
N PHE A 323 2.55 -14.13 7.61
CA PHE A 323 2.70 -12.71 7.90
C PHE A 323 3.34 -12.45 9.27
N ASP A 324 2.98 -13.22 10.29
CA ASP A 324 3.59 -13.15 11.61
C ASP A 324 5.08 -13.50 11.58
N GLU A 325 5.43 -14.62 10.95
CA GLU A 325 6.83 -15.07 10.84
C GLU A 325 7.70 -14.05 10.10
N GLN A 326 7.18 -13.49 9.01
CA GLN A 326 7.86 -12.47 8.23
C GLN A 326 8.12 -11.18 9.04
N TRP A 327 7.13 -10.72 9.81
CA TRP A 327 7.31 -9.57 10.69
C TRP A 327 8.27 -9.84 11.86
N GLU A 328 8.27 -11.05 12.42
CA GLU A 328 9.25 -11.39 13.45
C GLU A 328 10.66 -11.28 12.93
N ARG A 329 10.91 -11.75 11.70
CA ARG A 329 12.20 -11.57 11.05
C ARG A 329 12.54 -10.10 10.82
N ALA A 330 11.58 -9.29 10.40
CA ALA A 330 11.79 -7.85 10.25
C ALA A 330 12.16 -7.18 11.60
N TYR A 331 11.55 -7.58 12.71
CA TYR A 331 11.94 -7.08 14.04
C TYR A 331 13.34 -7.52 14.47
N GLU A 332 13.77 -8.75 14.12
CA GLU A 332 15.11 -9.24 14.38
C GLU A 332 16.19 -8.45 13.65
N LEU A 333 15.91 -8.08 12.40
CA LEU A 333 16.82 -7.32 11.54
C LEU A 333 16.77 -5.81 11.81
N ASP A 334 15.71 -5.31 12.41
CA ASP A 334 15.44 -3.92 12.81
C ASP A 334 15.79 -2.87 11.73
N PRO A 335 15.34 -3.00 10.47
CA PRO A 335 15.71 -2.12 9.37
C PRO A 335 15.17 -0.70 9.56
N GLU A 336 15.67 0.27 8.76
CA GLU A 336 15.05 1.60 8.68
C GLU A 336 13.63 1.52 8.07
N LEU A 337 13.44 0.64 7.07
CA LEU A 337 12.19 0.51 6.33
C LEU A 337 11.75 -0.95 6.18
N VAL A 338 10.49 -1.23 6.50
CA VAL A 338 9.82 -2.48 6.15
C VAL A 338 8.96 -2.26 4.90
N PHE A 339 9.17 -3.09 3.87
CA PHE A 339 8.36 -3.09 2.65
C PHE A 339 7.35 -4.25 2.69
N VAL A 340 6.06 -3.91 2.82
CA VAL A 340 4.98 -4.91 2.90
C VAL A 340 4.41 -5.18 1.51
N THR A 341 4.39 -6.44 1.12
CA THR A 341 3.88 -6.88 -0.18
C THR A 341 2.57 -7.60 0.02
N GLY A 342 1.49 -6.92 -0.15
CA GLY A 342 0.60 -6.34 -1.03
C GLY A 342 -0.53 -5.63 -0.27
N TRP A 343 -1.08 -4.60 -0.87
CA TRP A 343 -2.29 -3.95 -0.37
C TRP A 343 -3.55 -4.51 -1.03
N ASN A 344 -3.67 -4.34 -2.36
CA ASN A 344 -4.93 -4.45 -3.09
C ASN A 344 -4.84 -5.19 -4.44
N GLU A 345 -3.99 -6.17 -4.58
CA GLU A 345 -3.84 -6.97 -5.81
C GLU A 345 -4.93 -8.04 -5.92
N PHE A 346 -6.18 -7.66 -6.09
CA PHE A 346 -7.30 -8.62 -6.18
C PHE A 346 -7.36 -9.37 -7.51
N ILE A 347 -6.67 -8.91 -8.54
CA ILE A 347 -6.73 -9.50 -9.88
C ILE A 347 -5.74 -10.63 -10.03
N ALA A 348 -6.25 -11.79 -10.48
CA ALA A 348 -5.47 -12.97 -10.79
C ALA A 348 -5.53 -13.30 -12.28
N GLY A 349 -4.38 -13.37 -12.93
CA GLY A 349 -4.26 -13.84 -14.31
C GLY A 349 -4.16 -15.36 -14.39
N GLN A 350 -4.89 -15.95 -15.34
CA GLN A 350 -4.83 -17.37 -15.67
C GLN A 350 -3.92 -17.59 -16.87
N TRP A 351 -2.80 -18.26 -16.70
CA TRP A 351 -1.71 -18.29 -17.67
C TRP A 351 -1.39 -19.68 -18.22
N LEU A 352 -1.01 -19.73 -19.52
CA LEU A 352 -0.32 -20.82 -20.20
C LEU A 352 0.95 -20.26 -20.85
N PRO A 353 1.98 -21.06 -21.13
CA PRO A 353 2.14 -22.44 -20.74
C PRO A 353 2.41 -22.59 -19.23
N LYS A 354 1.94 -23.70 -18.69
CA LYS A 354 2.12 -24.05 -17.27
C LYS A 354 3.58 -24.18 -16.84
N ASP A 355 4.47 -24.52 -17.75
CA ASP A 355 5.87 -24.85 -17.46
C ASP A 355 6.66 -23.70 -16.86
N SER A 356 6.31 -22.44 -17.21
CA SER A 356 6.97 -21.27 -16.65
C SER A 356 6.73 -21.09 -15.15
N TRP A 357 5.55 -21.49 -14.67
CA TRP A 357 5.09 -21.25 -13.30
C TRP A 357 4.75 -22.53 -12.53
N ASN A 358 4.92 -23.69 -13.16
CA ASN A 358 4.65 -24.99 -12.58
C ASN A 358 3.21 -25.28 -12.15
N GLY A 359 2.23 -24.54 -12.68
CA GLY A 359 0.81 -24.80 -12.49
C GLY A 359 0.28 -25.82 -13.51
N ASP A 360 -0.51 -26.80 -13.12
CA ASP A 360 -1.10 -27.83 -13.97
C ASP A 360 -2.61 -27.86 -13.81
N PRO A 361 -3.41 -27.72 -14.86
CA PRO A 361 -3.06 -27.55 -16.30
C PRO A 361 -2.74 -26.10 -16.72
N PHE A 362 -2.90 -25.14 -15.81
CA PHE A 362 -2.60 -23.71 -16.00
C PHE A 362 -2.16 -23.10 -14.67
N SER A 363 -1.65 -21.88 -14.72
CA SER A 363 -1.14 -21.18 -13.54
C SER A 363 -1.97 -19.95 -13.20
N PHE A 364 -2.33 -19.81 -11.92
CA PHE A 364 -2.61 -18.54 -11.26
C PHE A 364 -1.34 -18.13 -10.50
N VAL A 365 -0.65 -17.09 -10.96
CA VAL A 365 0.69 -16.78 -10.47
C VAL A 365 0.61 -15.97 -9.18
N ASP A 366 0.00 -14.79 -9.23
CA ASP A 366 0.11 -13.82 -8.15
C ASP A 366 -1.01 -13.92 -7.12
N GLN A 367 -2.19 -14.38 -7.50
CA GLN A 367 -3.38 -14.49 -6.66
C GLN A 367 -4.21 -15.71 -7.10
N TYR A 368 -4.85 -16.39 -6.14
CA TYR A 368 -5.66 -17.57 -6.48
C TYR A 368 -6.92 -17.69 -5.61
N ASN A 369 -6.80 -17.86 -4.30
CA ASN A 369 -7.92 -18.11 -3.38
C ASN A 369 -7.68 -17.48 -2.01
N TRP A 370 -8.56 -17.74 -1.06
CA TRP A 370 -8.50 -17.17 0.29
C TRP A 370 -7.19 -17.42 1.03
N ASN A 371 -6.58 -18.58 0.83
CA ASN A 371 -5.29 -18.90 1.43
C ASN A 371 -4.11 -18.41 0.59
N CYS A 372 -4.21 -18.55 -0.71
CA CYS A 372 -3.16 -18.25 -1.68
C CYS A 372 -3.42 -16.89 -2.33
N SER A 373 -3.26 -15.82 -1.55
CA SER A 373 -3.40 -14.42 -1.94
C SER A 373 -2.58 -13.54 -1.01
N ARG A 374 -2.17 -12.34 -1.46
CA ARG A 374 -1.23 -11.47 -0.75
C ARG A 374 -1.83 -10.18 -0.21
N ASP A 375 -3.14 -9.96 -0.37
CA ASP A 375 -3.75 -8.66 -0.08
C ASP A 375 -4.11 -8.47 1.37
N ILE A 376 -3.96 -7.23 1.83
CA ILE A 376 -4.32 -6.77 3.17
C ILE A 376 -5.60 -5.94 3.15
N GLU A 377 -5.93 -5.31 2.02
CA GLU A 377 -7.20 -4.60 1.86
C GLU A 377 -8.35 -5.51 2.26
N PRO A 378 -9.27 -5.06 3.11
CA PRO A 378 -10.40 -5.87 3.55
C PRO A 378 -11.23 -6.42 2.39
N ASN A 379 -11.70 -7.66 2.53
CA ASN A 379 -12.53 -8.32 1.53
C ASN A 379 -13.91 -8.71 2.08
N ALA A 380 -14.89 -8.82 1.19
CA ALA A 380 -16.27 -9.14 1.54
C ALA A 380 -16.49 -10.65 1.77
N GLY A 381 -15.68 -11.50 1.15
CA GLY A 381 -15.89 -12.96 1.17
C GLY A 381 -15.71 -13.59 2.55
N TRP A 382 -14.91 -12.98 3.41
CA TRP A 382 -14.69 -13.48 4.78
C TRP A 382 -15.71 -12.96 5.80
N GLY A 383 -16.72 -12.20 5.36
CA GLY A 383 -17.78 -11.65 6.23
C GLY A 383 -17.22 -10.73 7.31
N ASP A 384 -17.53 -10.99 8.57
CA ASP A 384 -17.06 -10.24 9.74
C ASP A 384 -15.54 -10.35 10.01
N ARG A 385 -14.86 -11.23 9.29
CA ARG A 385 -13.41 -11.44 9.36
C ARG A 385 -12.65 -10.79 8.21
N GLY A 386 -13.34 -9.99 7.38
CA GLY A 386 -12.77 -9.40 6.16
C GLY A 386 -11.60 -8.46 6.41
N ASP A 387 -11.48 -7.88 7.60
CA ASP A 387 -10.48 -6.91 7.99
C ASP A 387 -9.35 -7.44 8.90
N VAL A 388 -9.33 -8.76 9.18
CA VAL A 388 -8.37 -9.34 10.14
C VAL A 388 -6.90 -9.09 9.78
N TYR A 389 -6.56 -9.02 8.49
CA TYR A 389 -5.21 -8.69 8.05
C TYR A 389 -4.89 -7.20 8.14
N TYR A 390 -5.89 -6.35 7.91
CA TYR A 390 -5.73 -4.91 8.10
C TYR A 390 -5.42 -4.59 9.58
N LEU A 391 -6.20 -5.15 10.51
CA LEU A 391 -5.97 -4.95 11.94
C LEU A 391 -4.65 -5.58 12.39
N GLN A 392 -4.25 -6.70 11.81
CA GLN A 392 -2.95 -7.31 12.04
C GLN A 392 -1.81 -6.41 11.52
N LEU A 393 -1.95 -5.81 10.34
CA LEU A 393 -1.00 -4.81 9.83
C LEU A 393 -0.83 -3.64 10.80
N VAL A 394 -1.94 -3.05 11.25
CA VAL A 394 -1.90 -1.94 12.23
C VAL A 394 -1.13 -2.33 13.49
N ASP A 395 -1.41 -3.52 14.04
CA ASP A 395 -0.69 -4.03 15.20
C ASP A 395 0.82 -4.18 14.97
N LYS A 396 1.19 -4.76 13.83
CA LYS A 396 2.60 -4.96 13.46
C LYS A 396 3.34 -3.64 13.24
N VAL A 397 2.70 -2.68 12.56
CA VAL A 397 3.27 -1.35 12.34
C VAL A 397 3.48 -0.62 13.67
N ARG A 398 2.51 -0.66 14.59
CA ARG A 398 2.66 -0.09 15.93
C ARG A 398 3.81 -0.71 16.72
N LYS A 399 4.00 -2.03 16.63
CA LYS A 399 5.15 -2.70 17.24
C LYS A 399 6.48 -2.23 16.66
N PHE A 400 6.53 -2.03 15.36
CA PHE A 400 7.74 -1.62 14.65
C PHE A 400 8.09 -0.14 14.87
N LYS A 401 7.12 0.75 14.67
CA LYS A 401 7.31 2.21 14.70
C LYS A 401 7.08 2.86 16.05
N GLY A 402 6.40 2.18 16.98
CA GLY A 402 5.85 2.82 18.16
C GLY A 402 4.63 3.69 17.84
N MET A 403 4.17 4.48 18.81
CA MET A 403 2.97 5.32 18.71
C MET A 403 3.22 6.70 19.33
N ASP A 404 2.41 7.69 18.93
CA ASP A 404 2.35 8.96 19.65
C ASP A 404 1.70 8.76 21.03
N ALA A 405 2.20 9.48 22.02
CA ALA A 405 1.64 9.39 23.36
C ALA A 405 0.20 9.92 23.36
N PRO A 406 -0.75 9.21 23.98
CA PRO A 406 -2.12 9.71 24.08
C PRO A 406 -2.18 11.02 24.86
N GLU A 407 -3.06 11.93 24.44
CA GLU A 407 -3.31 13.16 25.18
C GLU A 407 -3.74 12.85 26.61
N LYS A 408 -3.21 13.61 27.57
CA LYS A 408 -3.64 13.49 28.96
C LYS A 408 -5.08 14.05 29.10
N PRO A 409 -5.95 13.31 29.78
CA PRO A 409 -7.30 13.82 30.04
C PRO A 409 -7.28 15.17 30.77
N SER A 410 -8.14 16.09 30.34
CA SER A 410 -8.38 17.34 31.07
C SER A 410 -9.02 17.07 32.45
N ALA A 411 -8.95 18.07 33.34
CA ALA A 411 -9.68 17.99 34.61
C ALA A 411 -11.19 17.84 34.33
N PRO A 412 -11.93 17.11 35.18
CA PRO A 412 -13.38 16.99 35.06
C PRO A 412 -14.05 18.38 35.10
N LYS A 413 -14.94 18.60 34.13
CA LYS A 413 -15.73 19.85 34.07
C LYS A 413 -17.15 19.59 33.56
N THR A 414 -18.05 20.51 33.89
CA THR A 414 -19.43 20.49 33.37
C THR A 414 -19.53 21.38 32.14
N ILE A 415 -20.03 20.85 31.04
CA ILE A 415 -20.22 21.56 29.79
C ILE A 415 -21.71 21.66 29.48
N ARG A 416 -22.18 22.83 29.06
CA ARG A 416 -23.55 23.01 28.52
C ARG A 416 -23.56 22.60 27.06
N ILE A 417 -24.33 21.57 26.75
CA ILE A 417 -24.52 21.10 25.35
C ILE A 417 -25.19 22.26 24.56
N GLY A 418 -24.68 22.51 23.35
CA GLY A 418 -25.17 23.59 22.48
C GLY A 418 -24.38 24.91 22.55
N ARG A 419 -23.30 24.97 23.34
CA ARG A 419 -22.34 26.07 23.34
C ARG A 419 -20.97 25.58 22.94
N ALA A 420 -20.35 26.23 21.94
CA ALA A 420 -19.03 25.86 21.45
C ALA A 420 -17.88 26.20 22.41
N ASP A 421 -18.06 27.25 23.22
CA ASP A 421 -17.04 27.83 24.09
C ASP A 421 -16.65 26.95 25.30
N GLY A 422 -17.45 25.94 25.61
CA GLY A 422 -17.18 25.03 26.71
C GLY A 422 -16.20 23.86 26.38
N TRP A 423 -15.84 23.64 25.11
CA TRP A 423 -15.11 22.46 24.65
C TRP A 423 -13.61 22.70 24.38
N ASN A 424 -13.17 23.96 24.33
CA ASN A 424 -11.84 24.35 23.84
C ASN A 424 -10.66 23.75 24.62
N ASP A 425 -10.86 23.35 25.87
CA ASP A 425 -9.85 22.81 26.78
C ASP A 425 -10.18 21.37 27.24
N VAL A 426 -11.00 20.66 26.47
CA VAL A 426 -11.31 19.25 26.72
C VAL A 426 -10.30 18.38 26.01
N ALA A 427 -9.68 17.46 26.74
CA ALA A 427 -8.75 16.46 26.20
C ALA A 427 -9.12 15.07 26.77
N PRO A 428 -8.90 13.97 26.00
CA PRO A 428 -8.39 13.98 24.63
C PRO A 428 -9.44 14.50 23.63
N TYR A 429 -8.98 15.10 22.54
CA TYR A 429 -9.83 15.53 21.42
C TYR A 429 -9.64 14.59 20.24
N TYR A 430 -10.64 13.77 19.94
CA TYR A 430 -10.61 12.82 18.82
C TYR A 430 -11.05 13.53 17.54
N ARG A 431 -10.10 13.76 16.66
CA ARG A 431 -10.35 14.39 15.36
C ARG A 431 -10.70 13.35 14.32
N HIS A 432 -11.46 13.77 13.34
CA HIS A 432 -11.78 12.98 12.17
C HIS A 432 -11.42 13.75 10.90
N TYR A 433 -11.25 13.03 9.78
CA TYR A 433 -10.89 13.65 8.51
C TYR A 433 -12.07 14.38 7.89
N ARG A 434 -11.86 15.59 7.42
CA ARG A 434 -12.86 16.30 6.62
C ARG A 434 -13.08 15.58 5.29
N GLY A 435 -14.32 15.58 4.78
CA GLY A 435 -14.66 15.00 3.48
C GLY A 435 -14.66 13.48 3.44
N ASN A 436 -14.57 12.77 4.56
CA ASN A 436 -14.63 11.31 4.61
C ASN A 436 -16.00 10.73 4.23
N THR A 437 -17.04 11.58 4.22
CA THR A 437 -18.42 11.25 3.83
C THR A 437 -18.74 11.60 2.38
N MET A 438 -17.70 11.75 1.53
CA MET A 438 -17.89 12.08 0.12
C MET A 438 -18.82 11.09 -0.59
N HIS A 439 -19.57 11.59 -1.56
CA HIS A 439 -20.45 10.75 -2.36
C HIS A 439 -19.65 9.86 -3.30
N ARG A 440 -20.14 8.65 -3.53
CA ARG A 440 -19.66 7.75 -4.54
C ARG A 440 -20.70 7.65 -5.65
N ASP A 441 -20.28 7.83 -6.88
CA ASP A 441 -21.06 7.63 -8.09
C ASP A 441 -20.06 7.25 -9.19
N HIS A 442 -19.71 5.98 -9.24
CA HIS A 442 -18.61 5.52 -10.09
C HIS A 442 -18.86 4.13 -10.65
N ARG A 443 -18.48 3.97 -11.94
CA ARG A 443 -18.50 2.67 -12.57
C ARG A 443 -17.32 1.82 -12.08
N GLY A 444 -17.63 0.64 -11.55
CA GLY A 444 -16.65 -0.38 -11.23
C GLY A 444 -16.16 -1.14 -12.48
N ARG A 445 -15.69 -2.35 -12.28
CA ARG A 445 -15.30 -3.22 -13.40
C ARG A 445 -16.54 -3.78 -14.10
N TYR A 446 -16.49 -3.81 -15.43
CA TYR A 446 -17.53 -4.36 -16.29
C TYR A 446 -18.92 -3.78 -15.99
N SER A 447 -19.90 -4.62 -15.64
CA SER A 447 -21.28 -4.22 -15.34
C SER A 447 -21.47 -3.61 -13.95
N GLU A 448 -20.47 -3.61 -13.11
CA GLU A 448 -20.57 -3.08 -11.76
C GLU A 448 -20.74 -1.56 -11.76
N TYR A 449 -21.57 -1.05 -10.84
CA TYR A 449 -21.78 0.37 -10.65
C TYR A 449 -22.07 0.68 -9.18
N TYR A 450 -21.36 1.64 -8.61
CA TYR A 450 -21.43 1.94 -7.19
C TYR A 450 -21.96 3.34 -6.95
N VAL A 451 -23.02 3.42 -6.15
CA VAL A 451 -23.62 4.68 -5.70
C VAL A 451 -23.69 4.72 -4.18
N ASN A 452 -23.17 5.78 -3.59
CA ASN A 452 -23.33 6.09 -2.20
C ASN A 452 -23.61 7.57 -2.03
N ASN A 453 -24.90 7.91 -1.84
CA ASN A 453 -25.38 9.28 -1.70
C ASN A 453 -25.74 9.59 -0.23
N THR A 454 -25.39 8.72 0.70
CA THR A 454 -25.83 8.86 2.08
C THR A 454 -25.08 9.92 2.86
N GLY A 455 -24.13 10.65 2.26
CA GLY A 455 -23.33 11.73 2.83
C GLY A 455 -23.83 12.28 4.17
N ARG A 456 -23.83 11.40 5.19
CA ARG A 456 -24.27 11.76 6.53
C ARG A 456 -23.17 12.58 7.17
N ASN A 457 -23.57 13.52 7.97
CA ASN A 457 -22.78 14.37 8.85
C ASN A 457 -21.26 14.09 8.83
N ASP A 458 -20.54 14.98 8.18
CA ASP A 458 -19.07 14.98 8.21
C ASP A 458 -18.63 15.37 9.62
N ILE A 459 -18.39 14.37 10.46
CA ILE A 459 -17.93 14.57 11.85
C ILE A 459 -16.43 14.86 11.81
N VAL A 460 -16.02 15.99 12.34
CA VAL A 460 -14.61 16.42 12.34
C VAL A 460 -13.95 16.36 13.73
N GLY A 461 -14.70 15.96 14.75
CA GLY A 461 -14.20 15.80 16.12
C GLY A 461 -15.29 15.72 17.17
#